data_093bb7839eddc090edd05d5e76d74b10
#
_entry.id   093bb7839eddc090edd05d5e76d74b10
#
_cell.length_a   1.000
_cell.length_b   1.000
_cell.length_c   1.000
_cell.angle_alpha   90.00
_cell.angle_beta   90.00
_cell.angle_gamma   90.00
#
_symmetry.space_group_name_H-M   'P 1'
#
loop_
_entity.id
_entity.type
_entity.pdbx_description
1 polymer ?
#
loop_
_entity_poly.entity_id
_entity_poly.type
_entity_poly.pdbx_seq_one_letter_code
_entity_poly.pdbx_strand_id
1 'polypeptide(L)'
;MKKYISFICILIFLGCDDRLDEMRPHNMSDASTYLKKFENVVNATSGLYALFYGKVGGFTYDYIYEVVYHTLGEFRGNNVVFAEPFEGTSDVALGAPDAHFYLYSDQKDQSFAWPMWIKMNQIVLGASKNIEAIKLLEKEPTEQFRLDELKRLKGENYFIRGLLFFHAVNAFGLPYWNEPDKNPGVPLDTTGSGQLLPRSSVKECYESIIRDFNNAASCLPDEKMDRSFANRAAAYGMLSRVYLYMGGRPDAPNVEYNK
;
A
#
# COMPACT_ATOMS: atom_id res chain seq x y z
N MET A 1 -61.58 6.17 11.27
CA MET A 1 -60.43 7.00 10.85
C MET A 1 -59.10 6.60 11.51
N LYS A 2 -58.99 6.30 12.79
CA LYS A 2 -57.71 5.90 13.44
C LYS A 2 -57.07 4.60 12.88
N LYS A 3 -57.84 3.64 12.38
CA LYS A 3 -57.32 2.37 11.83
C LYS A 3 -56.65 2.49 10.46
N TYR A 4 -57.00 3.51 9.67
CA TYR A 4 -56.39 3.74 8.34
C TYR A 4 -55.10 4.55 8.44
N ILE A 5 -54.94 5.35 9.47
CA ILE A 5 -53.72 6.11 9.70
C ILE A 5 -52.58 5.16 10.07
N SER A 6 -52.85 4.11 10.87
CA SER A 6 -51.85 3.09 11.23
C SER A 6 -51.38 2.28 10.07
N PHE A 7 -52.24 2.05 9.04
CA PHE A 7 -51.90 1.28 7.86
C PHE A 7 -51.05 2.11 6.87
N ILE A 8 -51.30 3.42 6.78
CA ILE A 8 -50.52 4.35 5.98
C ILE A 8 -49.10 4.54 6.53
N CYS A 9 -48.93 4.56 7.84
CA CYS A 9 -47.60 4.64 8.47
C CYS A 9 -46.74 3.38 8.22
N ILE A 10 -47.32 2.21 8.09
CA ILE A 10 -46.60 0.95 7.79
C ILE A 10 -46.11 0.92 6.34
N LEU A 11 -46.85 1.52 5.41
CA LEU A 11 -46.47 1.59 3.98
C LEU A 11 -45.31 2.56 3.70
N ILE A 12 -45.05 3.53 4.60
CA ILE A 12 -43.94 4.49 4.46
C ILE A 12 -42.59 3.86 4.83
N PHE A 13 -42.58 2.79 5.64
CA PHE A 13 -41.35 2.07 6.01
C PHE A 13 -40.91 0.98 5.04
N LEU A 14 -41.68 0.68 3.99
CA LEU A 14 -41.33 -0.32 2.97
C LEU A 14 -40.75 0.28 1.67
N GLY A 15 -40.43 1.55 1.68
CA GLY A 15 -39.93 2.21 0.50
C GLY A 15 -38.50 2.75 0.68
N CYS A 16 -37.58 2.29 -0.14
CA CYS A 16 -36.33 2.94 -0.51
C CYS A 16 -35.05 2.58 0.25
N ASP A 17 -34.74 1.30 0.45
CA ASP A 17 -33.34 0.96 0.73
C ASP A 17 -32.55 0.68 -0.59
N ASP A 18 -33.16 0.01 -1.56
CA ASP A 18 -32.49 -0.41 -2.81
C ASP A 18 -32.17 0.73 -3.79
N ARG A 19 -32.85 1.87 -3.71
CA ARG A 19 -32.59 2.99 -4.64
C ARG A 19 -31.46 3.92 -4.26
N LEU A 20 -31.02 3.93 -3.00
CA LEU A 20 -29.90 4.76 -2.56
C LEU A 20 -28.57 4.15 -2.94
N ASP A 21 -28.49 2.82 -3.03
CA ASP A 21 -27.28 2.11 -3.49
C ASP A 21 -27.07 2.23 -5.01
N GLU A 22 -28.10 2.57 -5.79
CA GLU A 22 -28.00 2.83 -7.23
C GLU A 22 -27.57 4.25 -7.57
N MET A 23 -27.65 5.20 -6.63
CA MET A 23 -27.22 6.60 -6.87
C MET A 23 -25.72 6.75 -6.72
N ARG A 24 -24.96 6.21 -7.67
CA ARG A 24 -23.53 6.49 -7.78
C ARG A 24 -23.32 7.91 -8.29
N PRO A 25 -22.39 8.68 -7.70
CA PRO A 25 -22.03 9.99 -8.24
C PRO A 25 -21.64 9.83 -9.73
N HIS A 26 -22.21 10.66 -10.59
CA HIS A 26 -21.98 10.60 -12.05
C HIS A 26 -20.50 10.73 -12.47
N ASN A 27 -19.65 11.20 -11.57
CA ASN A 27 -18.21 11.39 -11.78
C ASN A 27 -17.33 10.27 -11.18
N MET A 28 -17.91 9.22 -10.60
CA MET A 28 -17.20 8.05 -10.10
C MET A 28 -17.50 6.81 -10.96
N SER A 29 -16.55 6.42 -11.79
CA SER A 29 -16.58 5.11 -12.43
C SER A 29 -16.27 4.04 -11.37
N ASP A 30 -17.08 2.99 -11.33
CA ASP A 30 -16.75 1.81 -10.53
C ASP A 30 -15.44 1.20 -11.06
N ALA A 31 -14.50 0.96 -10.14
CA ALA A 31 -13.19 0.40 -10.49
C ALA A 31 -13.34 -0.92 -11.28
N SER A 32 -14.33 -1.76 -10.94
CA SER A 32 -14.62 -3.01 -11.66
C SER A 32 -15.07 -2.79 -13.10
N THR A 33 -15.76 -1.70 -13.39
CA THR A 33 -16.17 -1.33 -14.73
C THR A 33 -15.07 -0.60 -15.49
N TYR A 34 -14.34 0.28 -14.80
CA TYR A 34 -13.23 1.04 -15.38
C TYR A 34 -12.11 0.12 -15.84
N LEU A 35 -11.71 -0.85 -15.02
CA LEU A 35 -10.59 -1.75 -15.27
C LEU A 35 -10.88 -2.89 -16.26
N LYS A 36 -12.09 -2.93 -16.87
CA LYS A 36 -12.41 -3.89 -17.96
C LYS A 36 -11.69 -3.60 -19.28
N LYS A 37 -11.09 -2.44 -19.42
CA LYS A 37 -10.38 -2.04 -20.64
C LYS A 37 -8.88 -2.04 -20.43
N PHE A 38 -8.14 -2.56 -21.39
CA PHE A 38 -6.68 -2.62 -21.37
C PHE A 38 -6.06 -1.24 -21.10
N GLU A 39 -6.47 -0.21 -21.84
CA GLU A 39 -5.94 1.15 -21.70
C GLU A 39 -6.13 1.74 -20.29
N ASN A 40 -7.24 1.38 -19.66
CA ASN A 40 -7.54 1.84 -18.32
C ASN A 40 -6.66 1.17 -17.26
N VAL A 41 -6.26 -0.09 -17.47
CA VAL A 41 -5.31 -0.79 -16.59
C VAL A 41 -3.91 -0.21 -16.74
N VAL A 42 -3.50 0.16 -17.97
CA VAL A 42 -2.23 0.89 -18.22
C VAL A 42 -2.23 2.19 -17.44
N ASN A 43 -3.28 3.00 -17.55
CA ASN A 43 -3.41 4.28 -16.87
C ASN A 43 -3.47 4.12 -15.35
N ALA A 44 -4.20 3.11 -14.85
CA ALA A 44 -4.31 2.82 -13.43
C ALA A 44 -2.96 2.42 -12.83
N THR A 45 -2.18 1.57 -13.53
CA THR A 45 -0.83 1.18 -13.08
C THR A 45 0.12 2.38 -13.06
N SER A 46 0.11 3.22 -14.09
CA SER A 46 0.89 4.46 -14.12
C SER A 46 0.47 5.43 -13.00
N GLY A 47 -0.83 5.48 -12.71
CA GLY A 47 -1.38 6.26 -11.60
C GLY A 47 -0.85 5.81 -10.24
N LEU A 48 -0.57 4.51 -10.03
CA LEU A 48 0.03 4.04 -8.78
C LEU A 48 1.46 4.58 -8.61
N TYR A 49 2.28 4.61 -9.66
CA TYR A 49 3.60 5.23 -9.59
C TYR A 49 3.51 6.72 -9.26
N ALA A 50 2.54 7.43 -9.83
CA ALA A 50 2.31 8.83 -9.52
C ALA A 50 1.93 9.06 -8.04
N LEU A 51 1.26 8.10 -7.40
CA LEU A 51 0.92 8.19 -5.97
C LEU A 51 2.13 8.10 -5.03
N PHE A 52 3.26 7.55 -5.47
CA PHE A 52 4.51 7.59 -4.70
C PHE A 52 5.10 9.00 -4.65
N TYR A 53 4.88 9.79 -5.69
CA TYR A 53 5.55 11.08 -5.91
C TYR A 53 4.67 12.31 -5.69
N GLY A 54 3.35 12.19 -5.70
CA GLY A 54 2.50 13.34 -5.93
C GLY A 54 1.56 13.75 -4.82
N LYS A 55 1.16 15.02 -4.89
CA LYS A 55 0.04 15.58 -4.15
C LYS A 55 -1.27 14.97 -4.64
N VAL A 56 -1.99 14.29 -3.76
CA VAL A 56 -3.37 13.89 -4.00
C VAL A 56 -4.26 14.66 -3.02
N GLY A 57 -4.93 15.71 -3.53
CA GLY A 57 -6.07 16.30 -2.87
C GLY A 57 -5.81 17.18 -1.66
N GLY A 58 -5.07 18.26 -1.77
CA GLY A 58 -5.20 19.43 -0.88
C GLY A 58 -4.72 19.33 0.56
N PHE A 59 -4.17 18.20 0.99
CA PHE A 59 -3.56 18.04 2.30
C PHE A 59 -2.09 18.42 2.26
N THR A 60 -1.63 19.13 3.29
CA THR A 60 -0.24 19.63 3.42
C THR A 60 0.83 18.52 3.52
N TYR A 61 0.41 17.24 3.60
CA TYR A 61 1.23 16.06 3.86
C TYR A 61 1.25 15.04 2.71
N ASP A 62 1.22 15.52 1.48
CA ASP A 62 1.10 14.66 0.29
C ASP A 62 2.37 13.88 -0.09
N TYR A 63 3.52 14.24 0.49
CA TYR A 63 4.81 13.62 0.22
C TYR A 63 5.14 12.45 1.17
N ILE A 64 4.12 11.75 1.66
CA ILE A 64 4.26 10.79 2.76
C ILE A 64 5.23 9.66 2.42
N TYR A 65 5.17 9.15 1.20
CA TYR A 65 6.06 8.07 0.83
C TYR A 65 7.47 8.59 0.51
N GLU A 66 7.57 9.62 -0.29
CA GLU A 66 8.85 10.16 -0.75
C GLU A 66 9.65 10.79 0.40
N VAL A 67 9.01 11.57 1.26
CA VAL A 67 9.69 12.30 2.32
C VAL A 67 9.59 11.55 3.64
N VAL A 68 8.39 11.25 4.11
CA VAL A 68 8.17 10.77 5.48
C VAL A 68 8.77 9.39 5.72
N TYR A 69 8.61 8.45 4.80
CA TYR A 69 9.12 7.09 4.97
C TYR A 69 10.66 7.08 5.07
N HIS A 70 11.34 7.81 4.18
CA HIS A 70 12.80 7.89 4.19
C HIS A 70 13.30 8.72 5.39
N THR A 71 12.71 9.88 5.61
CA THR A 71 13.08 10.77 6.72
C THR A 71 12.91 10.09 8.08
N LEU A 72 11.82 9.34 8.26
CA LEU A 72 11.57 8.58 9.49
C LEU A 72 12.70 7.59 9.80
N GLY A 73 13.15 6.85 8.80
CA GLY A 73 14.24 5.89 8.93
C GLY A 73 15.57 6.58 9.25
N GLU A 74 15.90 7.65 8.57
CA GLU A 74 17.16 8.38 8.72
C GLU A 74 17.26 9.09 10.07
N PHE A 75 16.21 9.75 10.54
CA PHE A 75 16.19 10.38 11.86
C PHE A 75 16.26 9.35 13.00
N ARG A 76 15.46 8.28 12.92
CA ARG A 76 15.48 7.21 13.92
C ARG A 76 16.74 6.36 13.87
N GLY A 77 17.35 6.25 12.69
CA GLY A 77 18.65 5.61 12.50
C GLY A 77 19.85 6.44 12.95
N ASN A 78 19.63 7.66 13.41
CA ASN A 78 20.66 8.61 13.82
C ASN A 78 21.67 8.93 12.70
N ASN A 79 21.24 8.81 11.43
CA ASN A 79 22.06 9.10 10.25
C ASN A 79 22.05 10.59 9.88
N VAL A 80 21.03 11.31 10.35
CA VAL A 80 20.80 12.72 10.06
C VAL A 80 20.55 13.46 11.36
N VAL A 81 21.10 14.67 11.46
CA VAL A 81 20.85 15.60 12.57
C VAL A 81 20.27 16.89 12.02
N PHE A 82 19.43 17.55 12.78
CA PHE A 82 18.99 18.89 12.42
C PHE A 82 20.19 19.85 12.46
N ALA A 83 20.28 20.72 11.45
CA ALA A 83 21.24 21.81 11.48
C ALA A 83 20.90 22.78 12.63
N GLU A 84 21.92 23.20 13.38
CA GLU A 84 21.75 24.18 14.46
C GLU A 84 21.10 25.49 13.98
N PRO A 85 20.36 26.18 14.83
CA PRO A 85 20.18 25.98 16.26
C PRO A 85 18.82 25.37 16.62
N PHE A 86 18.82 24.14 17.10
CA PHE A 86 17.64 23.54 17.70
C PHE A 86 17.46 24.01 19.16
N GLU A 87 18.49 24.64 19.73
CA GLU A 87 18.45 25.18 21.09
C GLU A 87 17.61 26.46 21.14
N GLY A 88 16.48 26.38 21.84
CA GLY A 88 15.65 27.54 22.17
C GLY A 88 14.86 28.11 21.00
N THR A 89 14.79 27.43 19.90
CA THR A 89 13.95 27.86 18.82
C THR A 89 12.50 27.63 19.10
N SER A 90 11.80 28.70 18.98
CA SER A 90 10.36 28.85 18.85
C SER A 90 9.63 27.53 18.58
N ASP A 91 8.44 27.44 19.12
CA ASP A 91 7.42 26.39 18.93
C ASP A 91 7.25 25.85 17.50
N VAL A 92 7.76 26.55 16.50
CA VAL A 92 7.72 26.13 15.09
C VAL A 92 8.60 24.91 14.79
N ALA A 93 9.78 24.83 15.40
CA ALA A 93 10.67 23.68 15.19
C ALA A 93 10.22 22.44 15.97
N LEU A 94 9.67 22.64 17.17
CA LEU A 94 9.08 21.56 17.97
C LEU A 94 7.71 21.13 17.45
N GLY A 95 7.00 22.00 16.74
CA GLY A 95 5.74 21.70 16.08
C GLY A 95 5.92 21.06 14.68
N ALA A 96 7.14 21.03 14.15
CA ALA A 96 7.40 20.34 12.90
C ALA A 96 7.29 18.82 13.13
N PRO A 97 6.52 18.11 12.32
CA PRO A 97 6.38 16.66 12.44
C PRO A 97 7.72 15.91 12.45
N ASP A 98 8.70 16.41 11.72
CA ASP A 98 10.05 15.84 11.63
C ASP A 98 10.80 15.90 12.98
N ALA A 99 10.54 16.92 13.81
CA ALA A 99 11.12 17.04 15.12
C ALA A 99 10.66 15.94 16.08
N HIS A 100 9.40 15.52 15.98
CA HIS A 100 8.87 14.41 16.77
C HIS A 100 9.56 13.09 16.44
N PHE A 101 9.88 12.85 15.16
CA PHE A 101 10.65 11.67 14.77
C PHE A 101 12.07 11.68 15.32
N TYR A 102 12.74 12.81 15.24
CA TYR A 102 14.09 12.97 15.77
C TYR A 102 14.16 12.81 17.29
N LEU A 103 13.19 13.39 18.00
CA LEU A 103 13.11 13.34 19.46
C LEU A 103 12.49 12.04 20.00
N TYR A 104 12.07 11.10 19.15
CA TYR A 104 11.30 9.91 19.55
C TYR A 104 10.03 10.23 20.37
N SER A 105 9.46 11.41 20.13
CA SER A 105 8.34 11.96 20.90
C SER A 105 7.01 11.91 20.13
N ASP A 106 6.84 10.93 19.24
CA ASP A 106 5.61 10.75 18.46
C ASP A 106 4.37 10.73 19.35
N GLN A 107 3.48 11.69 19.14
CA GLN A 107 2.19 11.75 19.80
C GLN A 107 1.11 11.25 18.84
N LYS A 108 0.08 10.60 19.39
CA LYS A 108 -1.02 10.03 18.63
C LYS A 108 -1.67 11.02 17.65
N ASP A 109 -1.79 12.28 18.05
CA ASP A 109 -2.49 13.32 17.30
C ASP A 109 -1.58 14.10 16.33
N GLN A 110 -0.25 13.90 16.41
CA GLN A 110 0.74 14.59 15.59
C GLN A 110 1.59 13.61 14.77
N SER A 111 1.25 12.33 14.81
CA SER A 111 1.98 11.27 14.13
C SER A 111 1.68 11.23 12.64
N PHE A 112 2.70 11.09 11.80
CA PHE A 112 2.57 10.74 10.39
C PHE A 112 2.09 9.30 10.15
N ALA A 113 1.94 8.51 11.21
CA ALA A 113 1.52 7.12 11.10
C ALA A 113 0.18 6.99 10.38
N TRP A 114 -0.80 7.85 10.70
CA TRP A 114 -2.13 7.79 10.10
C TRP A 114 -2.14 8.13 8.59
N PRO A 115 -1.61 9.29 8.15
CA PRO A 115 -1.52 9.59 6.72
C PRO A 115 -0.69 8.56 5.94
N MET A 116 0.42 8.09 6.49
CA MET A 116 1.25 7.05 5.88
C MET A 116 0.47 5.74 5.72
N TRP A 117 -0.26 5.33 6.75
CA TRP A 117 -1.14 4.16 6.72
C TRP A 117 -2.19 4.26 5.63
N ILE A 118 -2.91 5.38 5.54
CA ILE A 118 -3.94 5.59 4.50
C ILE A 118 -3.33 5.51 3.12
N LYS A 119 -2.22 6.22 2.87
CA LYS A 119 -1.59 6.26 1.56
C LYS A 119 -1.09 4.88 1.12
N MET A 120 -0.41 4.15 2.00
CA MET A 120 0.05 2.80 1.72
C MET A 120 -1.12 1.87 1.37
N ASN A 121 -2.19 1.89 2.15
CA ASN A 121 -3.37 1.06 1.88
C ASN A 121 -4.09 1.46 0.58
N GLN A 122 -4.15 2.75 0.25
CA GLN A 122 -4.71 3.22 -1.01
C GLN A 122 -3.98 2.63 -2.22
N ILE A 123 -2.64 2.63 -2.19
CA ILE A 123 -1.83 2.09 -3.29
C ILE A 123 -1.93 0.56 -3.33
N VAL A 124 -1.88 -0.12 -2.17
CA VAL A 124 -2.07 -1.59 -2.08
C VAL A 124 -3.41 -2.01 -2.64
N LEU A 125 -4.48 -1.30 -2.30
CA LEU A 125 -5.83 -1.56 -2.81
C LEU A 125 -5.88 -1.39 -4.34
N GLY A 126 -5.29 -0.32 -4.86
CA GLY A 126 -5.19 -0.07 -6.29
C GLY A 126 -4.42 -1.18 -7.02
N ALA A 127 -3.24 -1.55 -6.52
CA ALA A 127 -2.42 -2.62 -7.09
C ALA A 127 -3.15 -3.97 -7.08
N SER A 128 -3.84 -4.30 -5.97
CA SER A 128 -4.62 -5.54 -5.86
C SER A 128 -5.77 -5.57 -6.87
N LYS A 129 -6.53 -4.48 -7.02
CA LYS A 129 -7.59 -4.37 -8.04
C LYS A 129 -7.05 -4.49 -9.46
N ASN A 130 -5.91 -3.86 -9.76
CA ASN A 130 -5.27 -3.96 -11.07
C ASN A 130 -4.85 -5.40 -11.37
N ILE A 131 -4.25 -6.12 -10.40
CA ILE A 131 -3.87 -7.53 -10.57
C ILE A 131 -5.09 -8.39 -10.91
N GLU A 132 -6.19 -8.24 -10.19
CA GLU A 132 -7.40 -9.03 -10.45
C GLU A 132 -8.03 -8.67 -11.82
N ALA A 133 -8.03 -7.40 -12.19
CA ALA A 133 -8.50 -6.98 -13.51
C ALA A 133 -7.63 -7.56 -14.64
N ILE A 134 -6.30 -7.53 -14.49
CA ILE A 134 -5.37 -8.10 -15.47
C ILE A 134 -5.61 -9.60 -15.63
N LYS A 135 -5.80 -10.35 -14.54
CA LYS A 135 -6.12 -11.78 -14.60
C LYS A 135 -7.41 -12.09 -15.38
N LEU A 136 -8.37 -11.17 -15.40
CA LEU A 136 -9.58 -11.30 -16.19
C LEU A 136 -9.30 -10.99 -17.67
N LEU A 137 -8.59 -9.90 -17.95
CA LEU A 137 -8.23 -9.50 -19.32
C LEU A 137 -7.34 -10.52 -20.03
N GLU A 138 -6.44 -11.21 -19.28
CA GLU A 138 -5.60 -12.29 -19.84
C GLU A 138 -6.41 -13.51 -20.36
N LYS A 139 -7.67 -13.66 -19.95
CA LYS A 139 -8.56 -14.73 -20.41
C LYS A 139 -9.33 -14.36 -21.69
N GLU A 140 -9.36 -13.08 -22.03
CA GLU A 140 -10.03 -12.61 -23.23
C GLU A 140 -9.13 -12.84 -24.46
N PRO A 141 -9.71 -13.19 -25.63
CA PRO A 141 -8.96 -13.28 -26.88
C PRO A 141 -8.32 -11.92 -27.20
N THR A 142 -7.00 -11.88 -27.28
CA THR A 142 -6.28 -10.63 -27.53
C THR A 142 -4.98 -10.88 -28.30
N GLU A 143 -4.41 -9.82 -28.85
CA GLU A 143 -3.14 -9.87 -29.57
C GLU A 143 -1.97 -10.14 -28.62
N GLN A 144 -0.94 -10.87 -29.11
CA GLN A 144 0.20 -11.29 -28.27
C GLN A 144 0.89 -10.11 -27.58
N PHE A 145 1.07 -8.99 -28.28
CA PHE A 145 1.74 -7.83 -27.66
C PHE A 145 0.96 -7.26 -26.46
N ARG A 146 -0.37 -7.36 -26.45
CA ARG A 146 -1.19 -6.98 -25.31
C ARG A 146 -1.06 -7.94 -24.15
N LEU A 147 -0.91 -9.22 -24.42
CA LEU A 147 -0.63 -10.24 -23.40
C LEU A 147 0.72 -10.00 -22.73
N ASP A 148 1.75 -9.68 -23.51
CA ASP A 148 3.06 -9.36 -22.98
C ASP A 148 3.04 -8.10 -22.11
N GLU A 149 2.30 -7.10 -22.56
CA GLU A 149 2.11 -5.85 -21.82
C GLU A 149 1.28 -6.07 -20.54
N LEU A 150 0.20 -6.85 -20.58
CA LEU A 150 -0.58 -7.23 -19.39
C LEU A 150 0.28 -7.98 -18.38
N LYS A 151 1.13 -8.89 -18.86
CA LYS A 151 2.09 -9.62 -18.03
C LYS A 151 3.06 -8.65 -17.34
N ARG A 152 3.62 -7.69 -18.08
CA ARG A 152 4.50 -6.65 -17.53
C ARG A 152 3.78 -5.82 -16.45
N LEU A 153 2.58 -5.29 -16.77
CA LEU A 153 1.77 -4.50 -15.84
C LEU A 153 1.42 -5.30 -14.58
N LYS A 154 1.09 -6.59 -14.74
CA LYS A 154 0.87 -7.49 -13.61
C LYS A 154 2.10 -7.60 -12.70
N GLY A 155 3.28 -7.74 -13.31
CA GLY A 155 4.54 -7.75 -12.58
C GLY A 155 4.80 -6.47 -11.81
N GLU A 156 4.53 -5.31 -12.42
CA GLU A 156 4.66 -4.01 -11.75
C GLU A 156 3.71 -3.88 -10.56
N ASN A 157 2.46 -4.28 -10.71
CA ASN A 157 1.50 -4.23 -9.61
C ASN A 157 1.85 -5.20 -8.47
N TYR A 158 2.38 -6.39 -8.76
CA TYR A 158 2.93 -7.28 -7.74
C TYR A 158 4.12 -6.64 -7.02
N PHE A 159 5.03 -6.02 -7.78
CA PHE A 159 6.19 -5.33 -7.20
C PHE A 159 5.77 -4.20 -6.27
N ILE A 160 4.87 -3.32 -6.71
CA ILE A 160 4.34 -2.21 -5.93
C ILE A 160 3.68 -2.71 -4.64
N ARG A 161 2.84 -3.75 -4.74
CA ARG A 161 2.14 -4.31 -3.58
C ARG A 161 3.10 -4.94 -2.58
N GLY A 162 4.03 -5.76 -3.04
CA GLY A 162 5.07 -6.37 -2.21
C GLY A 162 5.93 -5.33 -1.51
N LEU A 163 6.32 -4.26 -2.22
CA LEU A 163 7.10 -3.15 -1.68
C LEU A 163 6.35 -2.46 -0.53
N LEU A 164 5.08 -2.15 -0.73
CA LEU A 164 4.30 -1.45 0.28
C LEU A 164 3.92 -2.34 1.47
N PHE A 165 3.64 -3.62 1.27
CA PHE A 165 3.49 -4.55 2.39
C PHE A 165 4.79 -4.68 3.20
N PHE A 166 5.94 -4.71 2.53
CA PHE A 166 7.23 -4.75 3.22
C PHE A 166 7.48 -3.48 4.05
N HIS A 167 7.20 -2.31 3.49
CA HIS A 167 7.32 -1.05 4.22
C HIS A 167 6.30 -0.96 5.36
N ALA A 168 5.07 -1.38 5.13
CA ALA A 168 4.02 -1.35 6.14
C ALA A 168 4.33 -2.28 7.33
N VAL A 169 4.78 -3.52 7.08
CA VAL A 169 5.10 -4.44 8.18
C VAL A 169 6.33 -3.96 8.98
N ASN A 170 7.30 -3.33 8.32
CA ASN A 170 8.45 -2.75 9.02
C ASN A 170 8.11 -1.49 9.82
N ALA A 171 7.12 -0.70 9.37
CA ALA A 171 6.70 0.50 10.09
C ALA A 171 5.72 0.21 11.24
N PHE A 172 4.85 -0.78 11.08
CA PHE A 172 3.70 -1.03 11.98
C PHE A 172 3.72 -2.40 12.67
N GLY A 173 4.62 -3.30 12.28
CA GLY A 173 4.83 -4.61 12.90
C GLY A 173 6.06 -4.65 13.77
N LEU A 174 6.28 -5.78 14.41
CA LEU A 174 7.54 -6.08 15.10
C LEU A 174 8.55 -6.71 14.12
N PRO A 175 9.85 -6.65 14.43
CA PRO A 175 10.87 -7.29 13.59
C PRO A 175 10.64 -8.80 13.43
N TYR A 176 10.96 -9.35 12.27
CA TYR A 176 10.72 -10.78 11.96
C TYR A 176 11.36 -11.75 12.95
N TRP A 177 12.53 -11.42 13.51
CA TRP A 177 13.21 -12.27 14.50
C TRP A 177 12.47 -12.39 15.85
N ASN A 178 11.46 -11.53 16.09
CA ASN A 178 10.70 -11.53 17.33
C ASN A 178 9.37 -12.25 17.17
N GLU A 179 9.34 -13.56 17.35
CA GLU A 179 8.14 -14.41 17.32
C GLU A 179 7.16 -14.09 16.16
N PRO A 180 7.60 -14.18 14.90
CA PRO A 180 6.84 -13.70 13.75
C PRO A 180 5.47 -14.39 13.56
N ASP A 181 5.33 -15.61 14.06
CA ASP A 181 4.07 -16.37 14.02
C ASP A 181 3.01 -15.79 14.98
N LYS A 182 3.44 -15.16 16.09
CA LYS A 182 2.55 -14.68 17.15
C LYS A 182 2.29 -13.20 17.06
N ASN A 183 3.28 -12.42 16.64
CA ASN A 183 3.17 -10.97 16.63
C ASN A 183 2.36 -10.46 15.43
N PRO A 184 1.48 -9.46 15.65
CA PRO A 184 0.65 -8.90 14.61
C PRO A 184 1.48 -8.07 13.63
N GLY A 185 1.36 -8.39 12.36
CA GLY A 185 1.86 -7.63 11.22
C GLY A 185 0.87 -6.57 10.76
N VAL A 186 0.43 -6.63 9.50
CA VAL A 186 -0.56 -5.72 8.89
C VAL A 186 -1.68 -6.49 8.21
N PRO A 187 -2.85 -5.88 7.97
CA PRO A 187 -3.89 -6.48 7.14
C PRO A 187 -3.41 -6.72 5.71
N LEU A 188 -3.72 -7.88 5.14
CA LEU A 188 -3.30 -8.29 3.79
C LEU A 188 -4.50 -8.32 2.83
N ASP A 189 -4.94 -7.17 2.30
CA ASP A 189 -5.93 -7.14 1.23
C ASP A 189 -5.27 -7.41 -0.13
N THR A 190 -5.08 -8.68 -0.44
CA THR A 190 -4.49 -9.12 -1.71
C THR A 190 -5.49 -9.21 -2.85
N THR A 191 -6.79 -9.07 -2.57
CA THR A 191 -7.88 -9.15 -3.55
C THR A 191 -8.39 -7.78 -3.98
N GLY A 192 -8.06 -6.75 -3.22
CA GLY A 192 -8.58 -5.41 -3.46
C GLY A 192 -10.04 -5.26 -3.05
N SER A 193 -10.47 -6.02 -2.03
CA SER A 193 -11.83 -6.00 -1.52
C SER A 193 -12.21 -4.66 -0.88
N GLY A 194 -11.22 -3.97 -0.29
CA GLY A 194 -11.42 -2.76 0.49
C GLY A 194 -12.14 -2.99 1.82
N GLN A 195 -12.27 -4.26 2.23
CA GLN A 195 -12.89 -4.61 3.50
C GLN A 195 -11.93 -4.39 4.68
N LEU A 196 -12.50 -4.19 5.86
CA LEU A 196 -11.73 -4.15 7.10
C LEU A 196 -11.29 -5.57 7.47
N LEU A 197 -10.02 -5.86 7.25
CA LEU A 197 -9.41 -7.15 7.57
C LEU A 197 -8.67 -7.07 8.91
N PRO A 198 -8.62 -8.17 9.68
CA PRO A 198 -7.75 -8.25 10.85
C PRO A 198 -6.27 -8.17 10.43
N ARG A 199 -5.41 -7.84 11.38
CA ARG A 199 -3.96 -7.92 11.16
C ARG A 199 -3.55 -9.39 11.01
N SER A 200 -2.81 -9.68 9.95
CA SER A 200 -2.12 -10.96 9.79
C SER A 200 -0.88 -11.00 10.69
N SER A 201 -0.32 -12.17 10.94
CA SER A 201 0.95 -12.29 11.64
C SER A 201 2.10 -11.67 10.80
N VAL A 202 3.20 -11.32 11.46
CA VAL A 202 4.41 -10.85 10.77
C VAL A 202 4.88 -11.88 9.75
N LYS A 203 4.85 -13.18 10.11
CA LYS A 203 5.22 -14.28 9.20
C LYS A 203 4.37 -14.30 7.95
N GLU A 204 3.03 -14.27 8.09
CA GLU A 204 2.12 -14.24 6.93
C GLU A 204 2.35 -13.02 6.05
N CYS A 205 2.69 -11.86 6.65
CA CYS A 205 3.07 -10.67 5.88
C CYS A 205 4.31 -10.92 5.03
N TYR A 206 5.38 -11.46 5.61
CA TYR A 206 6.62 -11.76 4.88
C TYR A 206 6.42 -12.83 3.80
N GLU A 207 5.64 -13.87 4.07
CA GLU A 207 5.26 -14.86 3.06
C GLU A 207 4.50 -14.26 1.89
N SER A 208 3.58 -13.32 2.15
CA SER A 208 2.85 -12.60 1.11
C SER A 208 3.78 -11.70 0.29
N ILE A 209 4.69 -10.99 0.94
CA ILE A 209 5.71 -10.14 0.31
C ILE A 209 6.62 -10.97 -0.61
N ILE A 210 7.10 -12.11 -0.14
CA ILE A 210 7.95 -13.01 -0.94
C ILE A 210 7.20 -13.54 -2.16
N ARG A 211 5.93 -13.94 -2.01
CA ARG A 211 5.08 -14.34 -3.14
C ARG A 211 4.92 -13.22 -4.16
N ASP A 212 4.68 -12.00 -3.71
CA ASP A 212 4.51 -10.86 -4.60
C ASP A 212 5.79 -10.54 -5.39
N PHE A 213 6.96 -10.52 -4.74
CA PHE A 213 8.22 -10.28 -5.46
C PHE A 213 8.60 -11.42 -6.39
N ASN A 214 8.32 -12.68 -6.04
CA ASN A 214 8.52 -13.82 -6.96
C ASN A 214 7.59 -13.72 -8.18
N ASN A 215 6.31 -13.37 -7.97
CA ASN A 215 5.36 -13.13 -9.06
C ASN A 215 5.81 -11.95 -9.93
N ALA A 216 6.29 -10.88 -9.32
CA ALA A 216 6.87 -9.75 -10.04
C ALA A 216 8.06 -10.18 -10.90
N ALA A 217 9.03 -10.90 -10.33
CA ALA A 217 10.20 -11.40 -11.05
C ALA A 217 9.83 -12.30 -12.23
N SER A 218 8.78 -13.13 -12.10
CA SER A 218 8.31 -14.01 -13.17
C SER A 218 7.60 -13.27 -14.32
N CYS A 219 7.05 -12.11 -14.05
CA CYS A 219 6.27 -11.32 -15.00
C CYS A 219 7.09 -10.20 -15.65
N LEU A 220 8.01 -9.61 -14.92
CA LEU A 220 8.78 -8.45 -15.37
C LEU A 220 9.89 -8.82 -16.36
N PRO A 221 10.18 -7.95 -17.34
CA PRO A 221 11.27 -8.17 -18.29
C PRO A 221 12.64 -7.99 -17.63
N ASP A 222 13.67 -8.59 -18.24
CA ASP A 222 15.08 -8.41 -17.85
C ASP A 222 15.66 -7.10 -18.39
N GLU A 223 15.09 -6.59 -19.48
CA GLU A 223 15.61 -5.43 -20.19
C GLU A 223 15.53 -4.18 -19.32
N LYS A 224 16.50 -3.28 -19.54
CA LYS A 224 16.53 -1.97 -18.90
C LYS A 224 15.40 -1.10 -19.45
N MET A 225 14.25 -1.20 -18.86
CA MET A 225 13.24 -0.16 -18.98
C MET A 225 13.72 1.14 -18.29
N ASP A 226 12.97 2.20 -18.45
CA ASP A 226 13.19 3.42 -17.68
C ASP A 226 13.33 3.05 -16.18
N ARG A 227 14.31 3.68 -15.51
CA ARG A 227 14.59 3.44 -14.08
C ARG A 227 13.44 3.77 -13.16
N SER A 228 12.45 4.49 -13.67
CA SER A 228 11.22 4.86 -12.95
C SER A 228 10.25 3.68 -12.77
N PHE A 229 10.45 2.57 -13.49
CA PHE A 229 9.57 1.41 -13.45
C PHE A 229 10.28 0.18 -12.87
N ALA A 230 9.49 -0.70 -12.25
CA ALA A 230 9.99 -1.96 -11.73
C ALA A 230 10.46 -2.87 -12.86
N ASN A 231 11.55 -3.60 -12.63
CA ASN A 231 12.08 -4.64 -13.50
C ASN A 231 12.41 -5.89 -12.69
N ARG A 232 12.79 -6.97 -13.37
CA ARG A 232 13.11 -8.25 -12.71
C ARG A 232 14.26 -8.12 -11.72
N ALA A 233 15.30 -7.35 -12.05
CA ALA A 233 16.42 -7.14 -11.15
C ALA A 233 16.00 -6.40 -9.86
N ALA A 234 15.10 -5.43 -9.96
CA ALA A 234 14.55 -4.74 -8.80
C ALA A 234 13.76 -5.72 -7.89
N ALA A 235 12.98 -6.64 -8.47
CA ALA A 235 12.25 -7.64 -7.71
C ALA A 235 13.20 -8.57 -6.93
N TYR A 236 14.28 -9.05 -7.55
CA TYR A 236 15.31 -9.85 -6.87
C TYR A 236 16.08 -9.05 -5.83
N GLY A 237 16.37 -7.76 -6.09
CA GLY A 237 16.99 -6.88 -5.12
C GLY A 237 16.13 -6.70 -3.87
N MET A 238 14.81 -6.59 -4.05
CA MET A 238 13.88 -6.53 -2.92
C MET A 238 13.76 -7.87 -2.19
N LEU A 239 13.74 -9.01 -2.89
CA LEU A 239 13.78 -10.33 -2.24
C LEU A 239 15.03 -10.49 -1.37
N SER A 240 16.19 -10.10 -1.89
CA SER A 240 17.44 -10.10 -1.11
C SER A 240 17.31 -9.28 0.18
N ARG A 241 16.71 -8.08 0.08
CA ARG A 241 16.46 -7.23 1.25
C ARG A 241 15.49 -7.87 2.24
N VAL A 242 14.39 -8.48 1.74
CA VAL A 242 13.42 -9.19 2.58
C VAL A 242 14.10 -10.31 3.37
N TYR A 243 14.89 -11.16 2.71
CA TYR A 243 15.61 -12.24 3.39
C TYR A 243 16.66 -11.71 4.38
N LEU A 244 17.32 -10.60 4.10
CA LEU A 244 18.22 -9.94 5.04
C LEU A 244 17.48 -9.54 6.33
N TYR A 245 16.27 -8.99 6.21
CA TYR A 245 15.45 -8.63 7.39
C TYR A 245 14.96 -9.85 8.17
N MET A 246 14.75 -10.99 7.49
CA MET A 246 14.42 -12.26 8.13
C MET A 246 15.63 -12.93 8.80
N GLY A 247 16.84 -12.55 8.39
CA GLY A 247 18.10 -13.15 8.82
C GLY A 247 18.44 -12.99 10.30
N GLY A 248 17.67 -12.19 11.03
CA GLY A 248 17.85 -11.99 12.45
C GLY A 248 18.89 -10.93 12.81
N ARG A 249 19.25 -10.88 14.09
CA ARG A 249 20.24 -9.95 14.64
C ARG A 249 21.63 -10.59 14.64
N PRO A 250 22.72 -9.82 14.69
CA PRO A 250 24.09 -10.35 14.78
C PRO A 250 24.32 -11.26 15.98
N ASP A 251 23.66 -10.98 17.11
CA ASP A 251 23.72 -11.76 18.35
C ASP A 251 22.72 -12.93 18.42
N ALA A 252 21.75 -12.97 17.49
CA ALA A 252 20.75 -14.03 17.37
C ALA A 252 20.39 -14.25 15.88
N PRO A 253 21.33 -14.73 15.06
CA PRO A 253 21.12 -14.90 13.64
C PRO A 253 20.10 -15.99 13.35
N ASN A 254 19.20 -15.73 12.42
CA ASN A 254 18.34 -16.75 11.86
C ASN A 254 19.08 -17.46 10.72
N VAL A 255 19.70 -18.60 11.03
CA VAL A 255 20.59 -19.33 10.12
C VAL A 255 19.89 -19.80 8.85
N GLU A 256 18.58 -19.98 8.87
CA GLU A 256 17.80 -20.39 7.71
C GLU A 256 17.79 -19.35 6.59
N TYR A 257 17.83 -18.07 6.96
CA TYR A 257 17.72 -16.94 6.01
C TYR A 257 19.06 -16.21 5.77
N ASN A 258 20.13 -16.60 6.47
CA ASN A 258 21.47 -16.02 6.30
C ASN A 258 22.33 -16.76 5.26
N LYS A 259 21.73 -17.64 4.45
CA LYS A 259 22.38 -18.35 3.35
C LYS A 259 22.22 -17.60 2.03
#